data_fd358f48f430151dda449d44a27c2b80
#
_entry.id   fd358f48f430151dda449d44a27c2b80
#
_cell.length_a   1.000
_cell.length_b   1.000
_cell.length_c   1.000
_cell.angle_alpha   90.00
_cell.angle_beta   90.00
_cell.angle_gamma   90.00
#
_symmetry.space_group_name_H-M   'P 1'
#
loop_
_entity.id
_entity.type
_entity.pdbx_description
1 polymer ?
#
loop_
_entity_poly.entity_id
_entity_poly.type
_entity_poly.pdbx_seq_one_letter_code
_entity_poly.pdbx_strand_id
1 'polypeptide(L)'
;MDFHIDFANEEQRTTLLKVAEGDQAAFKTLYLFFHPKLLHFATAMVKTREAGEEIVEDVFIKIWRNRGNLPQVKNIRVYLYSAVKNTALNYISKKARESVVQPFDNIDIDIKECQDPEKILITAEMFSRLQKAVECLAPRCKMIFKLIRQDGLKYREVAEILNISVNTIDAQMAIAVKKIAAALQYEIEPLKEIRKFKTLDKPS
;
A
#
# COMPACT_ATOMS: atom_id res chain seq x y z
N MET A 1 12.12 -12.99 -14.63
CA MET A 1 11.76 -11.96 -15.64
C MET A 1 10.75 -11.03 -14.98
N ASP A 2 11.24 -10.00 -14.32
CA ASP A 2 10.38 -9.02 -13.66
C ASP A 2 9.82 -8.10 -14.75
N PHE A 3 8.56 -8.32 -15.10
CA PHE A 3 7.81 -7.37 -15.90
C PHE A 3 7.51 -6.14 -15.02
N HIS A 4 8.42 -5.18 -15.00
CA HIS A 4 8.12 -3.82 -14.59
C HIS A 4 7.17 -3.22 -15.64
N ILE A 5 5.90 -3.56 -15.53
CA ILE A 5 4.85 -2.84 -16.26
C ILE A 5 4.66 -1.52 -15.51
N ASP A 6 5.39 -0.49 -15.93
CA ASP A 6 5.11 0.87 -15.52
C ASP A 6 3.85 1.31 -16.28
N PHE A 7 2.69 1.28 -15.62
CA PHE A 7 1.44 1.79 -16.16
C PHE A 7 1.48 3.33 -16.27
N ALA A 8 2.51 3.87 -16.94
CA ALA A 8 2.65 5.29 -17.24
C ALA A 8 2.31 5.56 -18.71
N ASN A 9 1.20 6.23 -18.91
CA ASN A 9 0.73 6.95 -20.10
C ASN A 9 0.26 6.13 -21.32
N GLU A 10 1.09 5.64 -22.23
CA GLU A 10 0.62 5.06 -23.50
C GLU A 10 0.27 3.56 -23.40
N GLU A 11 1.06 2.76 -22.71
CA GLU A 11 0.74 1.34 -22.49
C GLU A 11 -0.53 1.16 -21.67
N GLN A 12 -0.73 2.02 -20.67
CA GLN A 12 -1.95 2.05 -19.88
C GLN A 12 -3.17 2.28 -20.75
N ARG A 13 -3.11 3.30 -21.63
CA ARG A 13 -4.21 3.66 -22.52
C ARG A 13 -4.55 2.52 -23.49
N THR A 14 -3.52 1.90 -24.07
CA THR A 14 -3.67 0.76 -24.99
C THR A 14 -4.31 -0.44 -24.27
N THR A 15 -3.87 -0.74 -23.05
CA THR A 15 -4.46 -1.82 -22.25
C THR A 15 -5.92 -1.55 -21.92
N LEU A 16 -6.27 -0.30 -21.54
CA LEU A 16 -7.65 0.05 -21.22
C LEU A 16 -8.57 0.00 -22.43
N LEU A 17 -8.08 0.37 -23.63
CA LEU A 17 -8.81 0.22 -24.89
C LEU A 17 -9.09 -1.25 -25.20
N LYS A 18 -8.09 -2.13 -25.11
CA LYS A 18 -8.28 -3.57 -25.30
C LYS A 18 -9.28 -4.17 -24.31
N VAL A 19 -9.20 -3.77 -23.03
CA VAL A 19 -10.17 -4.21 -22.01
C VAL A 19 -11.58 -3.74 -22.39
N ALA A 20 -11.74 -2.50 -22.86
CA ALA A 20 -13.03 -1.97 -23.27
C ALA A 20 -13.64 -2.76 -24.46
N GLU A 21 -12.81 -3.25 -25.36
CA GLU A 21 -13.18 -4.13 -26.49
C GLU A 21 -13.49 -5.58 -26.04
N GLY A 22 -13.26 -5.91 -24.77
CA GLY A 22 -13.55 -7.22 -24.21
C GLY A 22 -12.38 -8.21 -24.23
N ASP A 23 -11.15 -7.74 -24.43
CA ASP A 23 -9.93 -8.57 -24.39
C ASP A 23 -9.69 -9.05 -22.95
N GLN A 24 -9.89 -10.36 -22.74
CA GLN A 24 -9.72 -11.01 -21.46
C GLN A 24 -8.23 -11.08 -21.03
N ALA A 25 -7.30 -11.16 -21.97
CA ALA A 25 -5.87 -11.21 -21.66
C ALA A 25 -5.39 -9.84 -21.14
N ALA A 26 -5.84 -8.74 -21.76
CA ALA A 26 -5.59 -7.40 -21.28
C ALA A 26 -6.22 -7.16 -19.89
N PHE A 27 -7.44 -7.66 -19.65
CA PHE A 27 -8.08 -7.58 -18.34
C PHE A 27 -7.33 -8.41 -17.28
N LYS A 28 -6.89 -9.62 -17.61
CA LYS A 28 -6.07 -10.46 -16.74
C LYS A 28 -4.78 -9.73 -16.34
N THR A 29 -4.12 -9.06 -17.29
CA THR A 29 -2.92 -8.27 -17.02
C THR A 29 -3.20 -7.13 -16.02
N LEU A 30 -4.29 -6.38 -16.25
CA LEU A 30 -4.75 -5.34 -15.33
C LEU A 30 -5.04 -5.90 -13.93
N TYR A 31 -5.75 -7.02 -13.86
CA TYR A 31 -6.08 -7.71 -12.63
C TYR A 31 -4.83 -8.12 -11.86
N LEU A 32 -3.92 -8.88 -12.48
CA LEU A 32 -2.72 -9.38 -11.82
C LEU A 32 -1.81 -8.26 -11.30
N PHE A 33 -1.77 -7.12 -11.99
CA PHE A 33 -0.96 -5.98 -11.57
C PHE A 33 -1.56 -5.24 -10.37
N PHE A 34 -2.87 -5.05 -10.34
CA PHE A 34 -3.51 -4.24 -9.31
C PHE A 34 -4.06 -5.04 -8.13
N HIS A 35 -4.48 -6.28 -8.35
CA HIS A 35 -5.11 -7.11 -7.31
C HIS A 35 -4.32 -7.18 -5.99
N PRO A 36 -3.02 -7.51 -5.96
CA PRO A 36 -2.30 -7.62 -4.69
C PRO A 36 -2.25 -6.28 -3.92
N LYS A 37 -2.07 -5.17 -4.62
CA LYS A 37 -2.02 -3.83 -4.04
C LYS A 37 -3.39 -3.40 -3.50
N LEU A 38 -4.44 -3.62 -4.29
CA LEU A 38 -5.81 -3.29 -3.90
C LEU A 38 -6.30 -4.17 -2.76
N LEU A 39 -5.92 -5.46 -2.75
CA LEU A 39 -6.22 -6.37 -1.64
C LEU A 39 -5.58 -5.90 -0.34
N HIS A 40 -4.30 -5.52 -0.40
CA HIS A 40 -3.61 -4.94 0.74
C HIS A 40 -4.33 -3.69 1.27
N PHE A 41 -4.71 -2.78 0.35
CA PHE A 41 -5.41 -1.55 0.71
C PHE A 41 -6.81 -1.84 1.30
N ALA A 42 -7.59 -2.73 0.68
CA ALA A 42 -8.92 -3.12 1.17
C ALA A 42 -8.84 -3.76 2.56
N THR A 43 -7.92 -4.74 2.74
CA THR A 43 -7.71 -5.44 4.02
C THR A 43 -7.32 -4.44 5.12
N ALA A 44 -6.49 -3.45 4.80
CA ALA A 44 -6.14 -2.39 5.73
C ALA A 44 -7.36 -1.58 6.21
N MET A 45 -8.38 -1.43 5.36
CA MET A 45 -9.62 -0.72 5.70
C MET A 45 -10.60 -1.58 6.49
N VAL A 46 -10.82 -2.84 6.06
CA VAL A 46 -11.89 -3.69 6.63
C VAL A 46 -11.41 -4.68 7.70
N LYS A 47 -10.10 -4.76 7.94
CA LYS A 47 -9.41 -5.54 8.98
C LYS A 47 -9.45 -7.06 8.81
N THR A 48 -10.12 -7.59 7.82
CA THR A 48 -10.14 -9.02 7.50
C THR A 48 -9.77 -9.22 6.06
N ARG A 49 -9.02 -10.27 5.78
CA ARG A 49 -8.56 -10.61 4.44
C ARG A 49 -9.73 -11.02 3.55
N GLU A 50 -10.64 -11.81 4.11
CA GLU A 50 -11.81 -12.35 3.41
C GLU A 50 -12.71 -11.21 2.89
N ALA A 51 -13.01 -10.23 3.75
CA ALA A 51 -13.78 -9.06 3.33
C ALA A 51 -12.98 -8.19 2.33
N GLY A 52 -11.67 -8.13 2.46
CA GLY A 52 -10.81 -7.44 1.50
C GLY A 52 -10.86 -8.09 0.11
N GLU A 53 -10.78 -9.43 0.05
CA GLU A 53 -10.90 -10.22 -1.18
C GLU A 53 -12.26 -10.00 -1.86
N GLU A 54 -13.36 -10.13 -1.11
CA GLU A 54 -14.72 -9.89 -1.60
C GLU A 54 -14.87 -8.47 -2.21
N ILE A 55 -14.36 -7.46 -1.53
CA ILE A 55 -14.43 -6.06 -1.99
C ILE A 55 -13.65 -5.88 -3.30
N VAL A 56 -12.46 -6.44 -3.40
CA VAL A 56 -11.61 -6.30 -4.60
C VAL A 56 -12.22 -7.04 -5.77
N GLU A 57 -12.72 -8.26 -5.56
CA GLU A 57 -13.43 -9.04 -6.58
C GLU A 57 -14.66 -8.31 -7.08
N ASP A 58 -15.49 -7.78 -6.19
CA ASP A 58 -16.67 -6.96 -6.53
C ASP A 58 -16.30 -5.75 -7.40
N VAL A 59 -15.21 -5.07 -7.07
CA VAL A 59 -14.72 -3.93 -7.85
C VAL A 59 -14.30 -4.39 -9.25
N PHE A 60 -13.54 -5.47 -9.39
CA PHE A 60 -13.13 -5.96 -10.71
C PHE A 60 -14.31 -6.48 -11.53
N ILE A 61 -15.30 -7.13 -10.92
CA ILE A 61 -16.54 -7.53 -11.60
C ILE A 61 -17.28 -6.30 -12.15
N LYS A 62 -17.42 -5.24 -11.35
CA LYS A 62 -18.06 -3.98 -11.77
C LYS A 62 -17.30 -3.32 -12.91
N ILE A 63 -15.96 -3.32 -12.85
CA ILE A 63 -15.08 -2.80 -13.90
C ILE A 63 -15.28 -3.57 -15.20
N TRP A 64 -15.30 -4.90 -15.16
CA TRP A 64 -15.52 -5.72 -16.34
C TRP A 64 -16.91 -5.48 -16.96
N ARG A 65 -17.95 -5.38 -16.14
CA ARG A 65 -19.30 -5.07 -16.60
C ARG A 65 -19.40 -3.70 -17.28
N ASN A 66 -18.68 -2.70 -16.76
CA ASN A 66 -18.69 -1.32 -17.25
C ASN A 66 -17.45 -0.97 -18.09
N ARG A 67 -16.76 -1.98 -18.64
CA ARG A 67 -15.46 -1.81 -19.31
C ARG A 67 -15.45 -0.80 -20.46
N GLY A 68 -16.58 -0.61 -21.13
CA GLY A 68 -16.72 0.38 -22.21
C GLY A 68 -16.41 1.82 -21.78
N ASN A 69 -16.48 2.12 -20.47
CA ASN A 69 -16.18 3.44 -19.91
C ASN A 69 -14.68 3.62 -19.55
N LEU A 70 -13.89 2.54 -19.57
CA LEU A 70 -12.46 2.60 -19.17
C LEU A 70 -11.61 3.55 -20.01
N PRO A 71 -11.82 3.70 -21.34
CA PRO A 71 -11.07 4.66 -22.12
C PRO A 71 -11.22 6.13 -21.70
N GLN A 72 -12.30 6.46 -20.98
CA GLN A 72 -12.57 7.79 -20.44
C GLN A 72 -11.88 8.04 -19.09
N VAL A 73 -11.35 6.98 -18.46
CA VAL A 73 -10.68 7.07 -17.16
C VAL A 73 -9.31 7.72 -17.34
N LYS A 74 -9.15 8.93 -16.80
CA LYS A 74 -7.89 9.70 -16.87
C LYS A 74 -6.74 9.04 -16.11
N ASN A 75 -7.04 8.44 -14.95
CA ASN A 75 -6.06 7.79 -14.10
C ASN A 75 -6.65 6.52 -13.51
N ILE A 76 -6.24 5.36 -14.04
CA ILE A 76 -6.76 4.07 -13.62
C ILE A 76 -6.41 3.73 -12.16
N ARG A 77 -5.23 4.18 -11.68
CA ARG A 77 -4.82 3.97 -10.29
C ARG A 77 -5.81 4.65 -9.34
N VAL A 78 -6.03 5.94 -9.52
CA VAL A 78 -6.99 6.71 -8.71
C VAL A 78 -8.38 6.11 -8.80
N TYR A 79 -8.82 5.72 -10.00
CA TYR A 79 -10.12 5.11 -10.22
C TYR A 79 -10.30 3.81 -9.42
N LEU A 80 -9.34 2.89 -9.52
CA LEU A 80 -9.37 1.59 -8.84
C LEU A 80 -9.34 1.74 -7.31
N TYR A 81 -8.38 2.51 -6.78
CA TYR A 81 -8.26 2.74 -5.34
C TYR A 81 -9.50 3.46 -4.76
N SER A 82 -10.05 4.42 -5.50
CA SER A 82 -11.29 5.10 -5.09
C SER A 82 -12.49 4.16 -5.09
N ALA A 83 -12.59 3.27 -6.08
CA ALA A 83 -13.64 2.26 -6.14
C ALA A 83 -13.55 1.29 -4.97
N VAL A 84 -12.36 0.78 -4.65
CA VAL A 84 -12.12 -0.10 -3.50
C VAL A 84 -12.43 0.64 -2.20
N LYS A 85 -11.94 1.88 -2.02
CA LYS A 85 -12.24 2.68 -0.83
C LYS A 85 -13.75 2.85 -0.62
N ASN A 86 -14.48 3.22 -1.66
CA ASN A 86 -15.91 3.45 -1.55
C ASN A 86 -16.68 2.16 -1.24
N THR A 87 -16.29 1.04 -1.85
CA THR A 87 -16.88 -0.28 -1.56
C THR A 87 -16.57 -0.71 -0.12
N ALA A 88 -15.34 -0.51 0.35
CA ALA A 88 -14.95 -0.78 1.74
C ALA A 88 -15.72 0.07 2.75
N LEU A 89 -15.90 1.36 2.48
CA LEU A 89 -16.69 2.25 3.35
C LEU A 89 -18.15 1.82 3.41
N ASN A 90 -18.74 1.41 2.29
CA ASN A 90 -20.11 0.88 2.26
C ASN A 90 -20.21 -0.42 3.06
N TYR A 91 -19.25 -1.34 2.93
CA TYR A 91 -19.16 -2.57 3.71
C TYR A 91 -19.12 -2.28 5.22
N ILE A 92 -18.21 -1.37 5.65
CA ILE A 92 -18.09 -0.98 7.05
C ILE A 92 -19.37 -0.36 7.56
N SER A 93 -20.00 0.54 6.80
CA SER A 93 -21.25 1.19 7.17
C SER A 93 -22.40 0.19 7.30
N LYS A 94 -22.47 -0.80 6.43
CA LYS A 94 -23.46 -1.89 6.50
C LYS A 94 -23.25 -2.72 7.75
N LYS A 95 -22.00 -3.16 8.00
CA LYS A 95 -21.64 -3.95 9.16
C LYS A 95 -21.87 -3.21 10.49
N ALA A 96 -21.63 -1.89 10.52
CA ALA A 96 -21.91 -1.05 11.70
C ALA A 96 -23.41 -0.92 11.98
N ARG A 97 -24.27 -0.94 10.97
CA ARG A 97 -25.74 -0.96 11.15
C ARG A 97 -26.26 -2.31 11.63
N GLU A 98 -25.60 -3.40 11.22
CA GLU A 98 -25.95 -4.77 11.63
C GLU A 98 -25.38 -5.12 13.02
N SER A 99 -24.31 -4.44 13.44
CA SER A 99 -23.68 -4.59 14.77
C SER A 99 -23.83 -3.29 15.54
N VAL A 100 -24.54 -3.30 16.66
CA VAL A 100 -24.57 -2.20 17.63
C VAL A 100 -23.23 -2.17 18.37
N VAL A 101 -22.14 -1.83 17.73
CA VAL A 101 -20.80 -1.60 18.35
C VAL A 101 -19.95 -0.65 17.52
N GLN A 102 -19.69 0.47 18.14
CA GLN A 102 -18.60 1.49 18.13
C GLN A 102 -17.76 1.85 16.90
N PRO A 103 -17.37 3.15 16.84
CA PRO A 103 -16.71 3.76 15.68
C PRO A 103 -15.18 3.60 15.69
N PHE A 104 -14.67 3.70 14.59
CA PHE A 104 -13.45 3.95 13.80
C PHE A 104 -12.06 4.18 14.46
N ASP A 105 -11.76 3.89 15.71
CA ASP A 105 -10.48 4.30 16.32
C ASP A 105 -9.37 3.24 16.47
N ASN A 106 -9.58 1.98 16.07
CA ASN A 106 -8.55 0.94 16.19
C ASN A 106 -8.32 0.18 14.89
N ILE A 107 -7.46 0.73 14.03
CA ILE A 107 -6.93 0.00 12.86
C ILE A 107 -5.57 -0.58 13.24
N ASP A 108 -5.56 -1.76 13.82
CA ASP A 108 -4.37 -2.60 13.92
C ASP A 108 -4.26 -3.45 12.64
N ILE A 109 -3.16 -3.26 11.92
CA ILE A 109 -2.90 -3.96 10.67
C ILE A 109 -1.76 -4.93 10.92
N ASP A 110 -2.11 -6.18 11.19
CA ASP A 110 -1.16 -7.29 11.19
C ASP A 110 -1.19 -7.97 9.81
N ILE A 111 -0.21 -7.66 8.97
CA ILE A 111 -0.04 -8.28 7.65
C ILE A 111 1.34 -8.91 7.60
N LYS A 112 1.37 -10.24 7.70
CA LYS A 112 2.57 -11.03 7.41
C LYS A 112 2.80 -11.05 5.91
N GLU A 113 3.86 -10.38 5.44
CA GLU A 113 4.36 -10.49 4.07
C GLU A 113 5.12 -11.81 3.90
N CYS A 114 4.85 -12.49 2.77
CA CYS A 114 5.73 -13.53 2.25
C CYS A 114 7.05 -12.90 1.78
N GLN A 115 8.16 -13.30 2.38
CA GLN A 115 9.51 -12.88 2.01
C GLN A 115 10.17 -13.89 1.09
N ASP A 116 10.85 -13.38 0.08
CA ASP A 116 11.75 -14.12 -0.79
C ASP A 116 13.11 -14.28 -0.08
N PRO A 117 13.69 -15.51 0.11
CA PRO A 117 14.77 -15.75 1.08
C PRO A 117 16.19 -15.37 0.63
N GLU A 118 16.42 -14.84 -0.57
CA GLU A 118 17.78 -14.89 -1.17
C GLU A 118 18.60 -13.60 -1.20
N LYS A 119 18.32 -12.54 -0.44
CA LYS A 119 19.20 -11.35 -0.43
C LYS A 119 19.59 -10.87 0.97
N ILE A 120 20.75 -11.38 1.43
CA ILE A 120 21.78 -10.68 2.25
C ILE A 120 21.44 -10.51 3.74
N LEU A 121 22.21 -11.20 4.61
CA LEU A 121 22.08 -11.22 6.07
C LEU A 121 22.04 -9.83 6.76
N ILE A 122 22.80 -8.84 6.27
CA ILE A 122 22.83 -7.47 6.83
C ILE A 122 21.58 -6.68 6.43
N THR A 123 21.01 -6.95 5.26
CA THR A 123 19.79 -6.31 4.78
C THR A 123 18.53 -6.88 5.42
N ALA A 124 18.51 -8.15 5.80
CA ALA A 124 17.34 -8.77 6.42
C ALA A 124 17.04 -8.16 7.81
N GLU A 125 18.08 -7.93 8.63
CA GLU A 125 17.90 -7.29 9.94
C GLU A 125 17.46 -5.83 9.80
N MET A 126 18.12 -5.07 8.92
CA MET A 126 17.75 -3.68 8.65
C MET A 126 16.35 -3.56 8.03
N PHE A 127 15.98 -4.48 7.14
CA PHE A 127 14.64 -4.55 6.57
C PHE A 127 13.59 -4.89 7.62
N SER A 128 13.86 -5.86 8.51
CA SER A 128 12.98 -6.19 9.63
C SER A 128 12.76 -5.00 10.57
N ARG A 129 13.82 -4.24 10.85
CA ARG A 129 13.76 -3.01 11.67
C ARG A 129 12.92 -1.92 11.01
N LEU A 130 13.13 -1.69 9.70
CA LEU A 130 12.33 -0.76 8.92
C LEU A 130 10.84 -1.16 8.96
N GLN A 131 10.56 -2.44 8.77
CA GLN A 131 9.21 -2.97 8.80
C GLN A 131 8.55 -2.75 10.16
N LYS A 132 9.22 -3.06 11.27
CA LYS A 132 8.74 -2.78 12.63
C LYS A 132 8.49 -1.29 12.85
N ALA A 133 9.38 -0.42 12.38
CA ALA A 133 9.22 1.04 12.49
C ALA A 133 7.98 1.53 11.73
N VAL A 134 7.72 0.99 10.54
CA VAL A 134 6.51 1.28 9.76
C VAL A 134 5.26 0.77 10.46
N GLU A 135 5.31 -0.43 11.06
CA GLU A 135 4.18 -0.98 11.81
C GLU A 135 3.80 -0.15 13.06
N CYS A 136 4.78 0.54 13.66
CA CYS A 136 4.56 1.45 14.78
C CYS A 136 3.98 2.83 14.38
N LEU A 137 3.77 3.10 13.10
CA LEU A 137 3.11 4.34 12.67
C LEU A 137 1.62 4.32 13.03
N ALA A 138 1.05 5.51 13.32
CA ALA A 138 -0.39 5.65 13.48
C ALA A 138 -1.12 5.16 12.22
N PRO A 139 -2.29 4.53 12.32
CA PRO A 139 -2.95 3.84 11.20
C PRO A 139 -3.08 4.66 9.92
N ARG A 140 -3.53 5.91 10.04
CA ARG A 140 -3.66 6.82 8.91
C ARG A 140 -2.32 7.17 8.27
N CYS A 141 -1.31 7.42 9.10
CA CYS A 141 0.06 7.71 8.67
C CYS A 141 0.67 6.51 7.94
N LYS A 142 0.50 5.29 8.50
CA LYS A 142 0.93 4.03 7.92
C LYS A 142 0.31 3.79 6.54
N MET A 143 -1.01 3.97 6.42
CA MET A 143 -1.73 3.80 5.14
C MET A 143 -1.17 4.75 4.08
N ILE A 144 -1.03 6.04 4.38
CA ILE A 144 -0.48 7.04 3.46
C ILE A 144 0.96 6.68 3.05
N PHE A 145 1.79 6.27 4.02
CA PHE A 145 3.17 5.86 3.76
C PHE A 145 3.23 4.65 2.82
N LYS A 146 2.42 3.62 3.06
CA LYS A 146 2.35 2.41 2.21
C LYS A 146 1.89 2.74 0.79
N LEU A 147 0.82 3.51 0.63
CA LEU A 147 0.33 3.94 -0.69
C LEU A 147 1.40 4.67 -1.52
N ILE A 148 2.21 5.51 -0.87
CA ILE A 148 3.25 6.28 -1.57
C ILE A 148 4.50 5.43 -1.81
N ARG A 149 4.98 4.68 -0.81
CA ARG A 149 6.28 4.00 -0.87
C ARG A 149 6.20 2.58 -1.44
N GLN A 150 5.16 1.83 -1.13
CA GLN A 150 4.98 0.45 -1.61
C GLN A 150 4.22 0.42 -2.93
N ASP A 151 3.10 1.18 -3.03
CA ASP A 151 2.26 1.16 -4.22
C ASP A 151 2.71 2.17 -5.29
N GLY A 152 3.61 3.09 -4.96
CA GLY A 152 4.18 4.06 -5.88
C GLY A 152 3.21 5.16 -6.31
N LEU A 153 2.19 5.46 -5.49
CA LEU A 153 1.24 6.53 -5.77
C LEU A 153 1.86 7.90 -5.51
N LYS A 154 1.50 8.88 -6.34
CA LYS A 154 1.89 10.27 -6.17
C LYS A 154 1.07 10.93 -5.05
N TYR A 155 1.61 11.93 -4.38
CA TYR A 155 0.93 12.68 -3.31
C TYR A 155 -0.47 13.18 -3.72
N ARG A 156 -0.61 13.69 -4.95
CA ARG A 156 -1.89 14.15 -5.49
C ARG A 156 -2.88 13.00 -5.68
N GLU A 157 -2.42 11.84 -6.13
CA GLU A 157 -3.26 10.65 -6.28
C GLU A 157 -3.78 10.16 -4.92
N VAL A 158 -2.90 10.08 -3.91
CA VAL A 158 -3.30 9.69 -2.54
C VAL A 158 -4.26 10.72 -1.93
N ALA A 159 -4.03 12.01 -2.16
CA ALA A 159 -4.92 13.09 -1.70
C ALA A 159 -6.33 12.94 -2.31
N GLU A 160 -6.41 12.66 -3.62
CA GLU A 160 -7.66 12.42 -4.34
C GLU A 160 -8.36 11.15 -3.84
N ILE A 161 -7.64 10.02 -3.75
CA ILE A 161 -8.18 8.75 -3.26
C ILE A 161 -8.76 8.89 -1.85
N LEU A 162 -8.02 9.52 -0.93
CA LEU A 162 -8.42 9.65 0.47
C LEU A 162 -9.33 10.87 0.75
N ASN A 163 -9.57 11.71 -0.26
CA ASN A 163 -10.33 12.95 -0.16
C ASN A 163 -9.80 13.89 0.94
N ILE A 164 -8.49 14.16 0.92
CA ILE A 164 -7.78 15.07 1.83
C ILE A 164 -6.83 15.98 1.05
N SER A 165 -6.33 17.04 1.69
CA SER A 165 -5.41 17.95 1.02
C SER A 165 -4.01 17.34 0.80
N VAL A 166 -3.31 17.79 -0.24
CA VAL A 166 -1.91 17.42 -0.48
C VAL A 166 -1.02 17.82 0.70
N ASN A 167 -1.31 18.97 1.33
CA ASN A 167 -0.60 19.42 2.53
C ASN A 167 -0.77 18.44 3.70
N THR A 168 -1.96 17.82 3.83
CA THR A 168 -2.20 16.78 4.83
C THR A 168 -1.35 15.53 4.54
N ILE A 169 -1.22 15.14 3.27
CA ILE A 169 -0.35 14.02 2.86
C ILE A 169 1.10 14.34 3.22
N ASP A 170 1.57 15.54 2.88
CA ASP A 170 2.94 15.96 3.14
C ASP A 170 3.27 15.95 4.64
N ALA A 171 2.38 16.51 5.48
CA ALA A 171 2.52 16.46 6.92
C ALA A 171 2.58 15.03 7.48
N GLN A 172 1.74 14.11 6.99
CA GLN A 172 1.74 12.70 7.42
C GLN A 172 3.04 12.00 6.98
N MET A 173 3.54 12.28 5.77
CA MET A 173 4.80 11.74 5.30
C MET A 173 6.00 12.25 6.11
N ALA A 174 6.02 13.54 6.47
CA ALA A 174 7.05 14.09 7.34
C ALA A 174 7.06 13.40 8.73
N ILE A 175 5.89 13.16 9.31
CA ILE A 175 5.76 12.40 10.57
C ILE A 175 6.26 10.96 10.40
N ALA A 176 5.89 10.28 9.32
CA ALA A 176 6.33 8.92 9.03
C ALA A 176 7.85 8.84 8.94
N VAL A 177 8.47 9.68 8.11
CA VAL A 177 9.92 9.70 7.90
C VAL A 177 10.66 9.99 9.21
N LYS A 178 10.19 10.98 10.01
CA LYS A 178 10.81 11.32 11.30
C LYS A 178 10.76 10.14 12.28
N LYS A 179 9.61 9.45 12.39
CA LYS A 179 9.47 8.28 13.29
C LYS A 179 10.32 7.10 12.86
N ILE A 180 10.34 6.81 11.55
CA ILE A 180 11.15 5.72 11.00
C ILE A 180 12.64 6.02 11.19
N ALA A 181 13.09 7.25 10.88
CA ALA A 181 14.48 7.65 11.08
C ALA A 181 14.91 7.56 12.56
N ALA A 182 14.08 8.01 13.49
CA ALA A 182 14.34 7.87 14.92
C ALA A 182 14.45 6.41 15.36
N ALA A 183 13.57 5.53 14.91
CA ALA A 183 13.62 4.11 15.23
C ALA A 183 14.87 3.42 14.69
N LEU A 184 15.36 3.83 13.52
CA LEU A 184 16.60 3.30 12.92
C LEU A 184 17.87 3.88 13.58
N GLN A 185 17.82 5.14 14.03
CA GLN A 185 18.98 5.80 14.68
C GLN A 185 19.25 5.27 16.08
N TYR A 186 18.20 5.01 16.86
CA TYR A 186 18.33 4.48 18.23
C TYR A 186 19.07 3.13 18.29
N GLU A 187 19.07 2.37 17.20
CA GLU A 187 19.72 1.06 17.14
C GLU A 187 21.11 1.09 16.47
N ILE A 188 21.51 2.22 15.86
CA ILE A 188 22.83 2.39 15.25
C ILE A 188 23.86 2.90 16.28
N GLU A 189 23.44 3.63 17.31
CA GLU A 189 24.35 4.11 18.36
C GLU A 189 25.04 2.99 19.14
N PRO A 190 24.37 1.91 19.59
CA PRO A 190 25.06 0.79 20.26
C PRO A 190 26.12 0.11 19.38
N LEU A 191 25.90 0.06 18.08
CA LEU A 191 26.87 -0.55 17.14
C LEU A 191 28.12 0.33 16.92
N LYS A 192 28.00 1.64 17.06
CA LYS A 192 29.15 2.56 17.00
C LYS A 192 30.02 2.44 18.26
N GLU A 193 29.42 2.24 19.41
CA GLU A 193 30.18 1.99 20.65
C GLU A 193 30.90 0.66 20.63
N ILE A 194 30.29 -0.42 20.14
CA ILE A 194 30.97 -1.72 20.00
C ILE A 194 32.14 -1.66 19.04
N ARG A 195 32.08 -0.85 18.01
CA ARG A 195 33.25 -0.63 17.11
C ARG A 195 34.38 0.16 17.77
N LYS A 196 34.09 1.09 18.68
CA LYS A 196 35.13 1.80 19.45
C LYS A 196 35.86 0.89 20.40
N PHE A 197 35.22 -0.09 21.01
CA PHE A 197 35.87 -1.06 21.89
C PHE A 197 36.79 -2.04 21.18
N LYS A 198 36.50 -2.41 19.92
CA LYS A 198 37.34 -3.32 19.11
C LYS A 198 38.61 -2.69 18.56
N THR A 199 38.73 -1.37 18.58
CA THR A 199 39.96 -0.67 18.11
C THR A 199 41.00 -0.40 19.22
N LEU A 200 40.64 -0.69 20.48
CA LEU A 200 41.54 -0.48 21.64
C LEU A 200 42.37 -1.71 22.05
N ASP A 201 42.06 -2.90 21.52
CA ASP A 201 42.82 -4.14 21.76
C ASP A 201 43.72 -4.51 20.57
N LYS A 202 44.71 -3.68 20.26
CA LYS A 202 45.90 -4.12 19.54
C LYS A 202 47.08 -4.08 20.51
N PRO A 203 47.62 -5.25 20.92
CA PRO A 203 48.90 -5.27 21.68
C PRO A 203 50.05 -4.80 20.78
N SER A 204 50.94 -3.99 21.37
CA SER A 204 52.22 -3.52 20.83
C SER A 204 53.18 -4.66 20.62
#